data_44b4c1e9da31858ba05716b2f8b1bc34
#
_entry.id   44b4c1e9da31858ba05716b2f8b1bc34
#
_cell.length_a   1.000
_cell.length_b   1.000
_cell.length_c   1.000
_cell.angle_alpha   90.00
_cell.angle_beta   90.00
_cell.angle_gamma   90.00
#
_symmetry.space_group_name_H-M   'P 1'
#
loop_
_entity.id
_entity.type
_entity.pdbx_description
1 polymer ?
#
loop_
_entity_poly.entity_id
_entity_poly.type
_entity_poly.pdbx_seq_one_letter_code
_entity_poly.pdbx_strand_id
1 'polypeptide(L)'
;MKWLTRLLTLLAFLSVFLTAAFFGLGPQWVDRASNRVVGDPGRIPTLDTLALHKELIVGDLHADSALWGKDLLGQNNHGQVDLPKLLEGGATLQMFTTVTKSPRGQNYDHNTSDAPDNISILALAQRWPAETQHSLFARAILQADRVLAAVRQHPQLTLVRSRADLSALLAKRQAGDIVVGALLGTEGSHALDGDVSNIKKLYTAGFRMMSLQHFFDNQLGGSLHGESQSGLTSFGREAVIKMQALNIMIDVSHSSEATVRDTLETTQGAALIVSHTGFQGHCSSPRNISDETMEMIAEAGGLIGVGFWADVTCGKDITAITNAIRYGIDRFGLDHIALGSDWDGSVTAPID
;
A
#
# COMPACT_ATOMS: atom_id res chain seq x y z
N MET A 1 -0.62 -8.67 56.04
CA MET A 1 -1.30 -7.47 55.51
C MET A 1 -0.36 -6.51 54.75
N LYS A 2 0.66 -5.93 55.36
CA LYS A 2 1.57 -4.94 54.70
C LYS A 2 2.24 -5.44 53.40
N TRP A 3 2.61 -6.71 53.31
CA TRP A 3 3.20 -7.28 52.08
C TRP A 3 2.18 -7.38 50.94
N LEU A 4 0.95 -7.81 51.21
CA LEU A 4 -0.11 -7.91 50.20
C LEU A 4 -0.47 -6.50 49.65
N THR A 5 -0.55 -5.50 50.53
CA THR A 5 -0.79 -4.11 50.10
C THR A 5 0.34 -3.62 49.16
N ARG A 6 1.61 -3.88 49.53
CA ARG A 6 2.75 -3.48 48.68
C ARG A 6 2.71 -4.18 47.31
N LEU A 7 2.37 -5.48 47.28
CA LEU A 7 2.25 -6.22 46.01
C LEU A 7 1.13 -5.67 45.14
N LEU A 8 -0.06 -5.40 45.71
CA LEU A 8 -1.18 -4.79 44.98
C LEU A 8 -0.84 -3.39 44.46
N THR A 9 -0.12 -2.60 45.23
CA THR A 9 0.33 -1.27 44.78
C THR A 9 1.31 -1.38 43.62
N LEU A 10 2.28 -2.29 43.66
CA LEU A 10 3.22 -2.55 42.58
C LEU A 10 2.51 -3.03 41.31
N LEU A 11 1.55 -3.94 41.42
CA LEU A 11 0.76 -4.43 40.27
C LEU A 11 -0.09 -3.29 39.68
N ALA A 12 -0.67 -2.42 40.51
CA ALA A 12 -1.41 -1.26 40.01
C ALA A 12 -0.50 -0.28 39.24
N PHE A 13 0.68 0.03 39.76
CA PHE A 13 1.65 0.89 39.08
C PHE A 13 2.12 0.25 37.76
N LEU A 14 2.41 -1.07 37.75
CA LEU A 14 2.80 -1.78 36.58
C LEU A 14 1.68 -1.76 35.53
N SER A 15 0.43 -1.99 35.92
CA SER A 15 -0.73 -1.95 35.03
C SER A 15 -0.90 -0.56 34.39
N VAL A 16 -0.80 0.50 35.18
CA VAL A 16 -0.88 1.89 34.67
C VAL A 16 0.28 2.17 33.72
N PHE A 17 1.50 1.75 34.05
CA PHE A 17 2.68 1.92 33.19
C PHE A 17 2.51 1.18 31.86
N LEU A 18 2.11 -0.09 31.90
CA LEU A 18 1.90 -0.89 30.67
C LEU A 18 0.78 -0.30 29.80
N THR A 19 -0.30 0.17 30.42
CA THR A 19 -1.39 0.83 29.69
C THR A 19 -0.90 2.13 29.03
N ALA A 20 -0.17 2.96 29.76
CA ALA A 20 0.40 4.19 29.22
C ALA A 20 1.41 3.90 28.07
N ALA A 21 2.25 2.88 28.24
CA ALA A 21 3.19 2.45 27.22
C ALA A 21 2.47 1.93 25.96
N PHE A 22 1.42 1.11 26.12
CA PHE A 22 0.64 0.58 25.02
C PHE A 22 -0.01 1.69 24.15
N PHE A 23 -0.66 2.67 24.80
CA PHE A 23 -1.35 3.75 24.09
C PHE A 23 -0.43 4.91 23.67
N GLY A 24 0.69 5.12 24.34
CA GLY A 24 1.59 6.26 24.11
C GLY A 24 2.80 5.92 23.22
N LEU A 25 3.40 4.77 23.44
CA LEU A 25 4.65 4.39 22.77
C LEU A 25 4.46 3.23 21.77
N GLY A 26 3.48 2.36 22.02
CA GLY A 26 3.26 1.14 21.24
C GLY A 26 3.12 1.39 19.73
N PRO A 27 2.22 2.27 19.28
CA PRO A 27 2.05 2.52 17.84
C PRO A 27 3.32 3.00 17.15
N GLN A 28 4.04 3.95 17.75
CA GLN A 28 5.29 4.47 17.19
C GLN A 28 6.41 3.44 17.19
N TRP A 29 6.45 2.59 18.22
CA TRP A 29 7.44 1.51 18.28
C TRP A 29 7.19 0.47 17.19
N VAL A 30 5.94 0.07 16.97
CA VAL A 30 5.57 -0.86 15.89
C VAL A 30 5.90 -0.25 14.53
N ASP A 31 5.51 1.00 14.27
CA ASP A 31 5.82 1.71 13.03
C ASP A 31 7.34 1.71 12.75
N ARG A 32 8.15 2.14 13.72
CA ARG A 32 9.62 2.15 13.58
C ARG A 32 10.24 0.77 13.39
N ALA A 33 9.67 -0.26 13.98
CA ALA A 33 10.16 -1.64 13.86
C ALA A 33 9.80 -2.24 12.50
N SER A 34 8.64 -1.88 11.95
CA SER A 34 8.10 -2.41 10.70
C SER A 34 8.63 -1.66 9.47
N ASN A 35 8.74 -0.34 9.54
CA ASN A 35 9.05 0.53 8.40
C ASN A 35 10.48 1.07 8.47
N ARG A 36 11.43 0.15 8.45
CA ARG A 36 12.85 0.51 8.55
C ARG A 36 13.41 0.91 7.20
N VAL A 37 14.32 1.89 7.24
CA VAL A 37 15.20 2.22 6.13
C VAL A 37 16.59 1.74 6.51
N VAL A 38 17.24 0.96 5.66
CA VAL A 38 18.53 0.34 5.93
C VAL A 38 19.45 0.48 4.71
N GLY A 39 20.76 0.46 4.96
CA GLY A 39 21.77 0.57 3.92
C GLY A 39 22.80 1.64 4.26
N ASP A 40 23.72 1.86 3.34
CA ASP A 40 24.74 2.91 3.43
C ASP A 40 24.37 4.03 2.44
N PRO A 41 24.13 5.26 2.89
CA PRO A 41 23.88 6.40 2.01
C PRO A 41 25.10 6.79 1.15
N GLY A 42 26.05 5.88 0.97
CA GLY A 42 27.38 6.11 0.41
C GLY A 42 27.44 6.51 -1.07
N ARG A 43 26.34 6.45 -1.81
CA ARG A 43 26.31 6.94 -3.20
C ARG A 43 25.75 8.36 -3.24
N ILE A 44 26.63 9.34 -3.35
CA ILE A 44 26.24 10.72 -3.66
C ILE A 44 25.96 10.78 -5.17
N PRO A 45 24.72 11.13 -5.59
CA PRO A 45 24.40 11.27 -7.01
C PRO A 45 25.28 12.35 -7.67
N THR A 46 25.69 12.12 -8.92
CA THR A 46 26.39 13.14 -9.70
C THR A 46 25.46 14.32 -10.03
N LEU A 47 26.00 15.48 -10.36
CA LEU A 47 25.21 16.63 -10.79
C LEU A 47 24.36 16.32 -12.03
N ASP A 48 24.87 15.51 -12.96
CA ASP A 48 24.12 15.09 -14.16
C ASP A 48 22.96 14.17 -13.79
N THR A 49 23.15 13.25 -12.83
CA THR A 49 22.08 12.39 -12.30
C THR A 49 20.99 13.21 -11.63
N LEU A 50 21.36 14.21 -10.82
CA LEU A 50 20.40 15.11 -10.17
C LEU A 50 19.67 15.98 -11.20
N ALA A 51 20.33 16.44 -12.26
CA ALA A 51 19.71 17.21 -13.33
C ALA A 51 18.68 16.36 -14.08
N LEU A 52 19.05 15.14 -14.47
CA LEU A 52 18.14 14.19 -15.09
C LEU A 52 16.92 13.88 -14.19
N HIS A 53 17.16 13.61 -12.90
CA HIS A 53 16.09 13.28 -11.95
C HIS A 53 15.05 14.40 -11.85
N LYS A 54 15.46 15.66 -11.89
CA LYS A 54 14.54 16.82 -11.85
C LYS A 54 13.58 16.90 -13.04
N GLU A 55 13.95 16.30 -14.18
CA GLU A 55 13.13 16.28 -15.39
C GLU A 55 12.12 15.13 -15.40
N LEU A 56 12.29 14.13 -14.51
CA LEU A 56 11.43 12.97 -14.45
C LEU A 56 10.08 13.29 -13.80
N ILE A 57 9.05 12.61 -14.30
CA ILE A 57 7.74 12.52 -13.65
C ILE A 57 7.72 11.19 -12.90
N VAL A 58 7.96 11.24 -11.59
CA VAL A 58 8.06 10.04 -10.76
C VAL A 58 6.73 9.77 -10.08
N GLY A 59 6.15 8.60 -10.34
CA GLY A 59 4.94 8.13 -9.67
C GLY A 59 5.18 6.79 -8.97
N ASP A 60 4.68 6.66 -7.76
CA ASP A 60 4.72 5.43 -6.98
C ASP A 60 3.30 4.90 -6.75
N LEU A 61 3.09 3.60 -7.01
CA LEU A 61 1.77 2.99 -7.03
C LEU A 61 1.30 2.46 -5.67
N HIS A 62 2.16 2.49 -4.62
CA HIS A 62 1.76 1.91 -3.33
C HIS A 62 2.55 2.47 -2.14
N ALA A 63 1.83 3.01 -1.15
CA ALA A 63 2.38 3.30 0.17
C ALA A 63 1.29 3.32 1.26
N ASP A 64 1.56 2.66 2.40
CA ASP A 64 0.59 2.49 3.50
C ASP A 64 0.75 3.50 4.62
N SER A 65 1.27 4.66 4.30
CA SER A 65 1.64 5.70 5.29
C SER A 65 0.46 6.18 6.14
N ALA A 66 -0.77 6.09 5.61
CA ALA A 66 -1.98 6.49 6.31
C ALA A 66 -2.35 5.56 7.49
N LEU A 67 -1.82 4.33 7.52
CA LEU A 67 -2.07 3.34 8.58
C LEU A 67 -1.51 3.78 9.93
N TRP A 68 -0.30 4.37 9.94
CA TRP A 68 0.51 4.52 11.14
C TRP A 68 0.12 5.69 12.04
N GLY A 69 -0.72 6.60 11.56
CA GLY A 69 -1.17 7.77 12.34
C GLY A 69 -0.08 8.80 12.57
N LYS A 70 1.01 8.75 11.79
CA LYS A 70 2.05 9.78 11.78
C LYS A 70 1.59 11.04 11.07
N ASP A 71 2.23 12.16 11.38
CA ASP A 71 1.99 13.42 10.67
C ASP A 71 2.57 13.34 9.24
N LEU A 72 1.70 13.31 8.24
CA LEU A 72 2.10 13.27 6.83
C LEU A 72 2.71 14.60 6.34
N LEU A 73 2.51 15.70 7.05
CA LEU A 73 3.06 17.03 6.71
C LEU A 73 4.37 17.34 7.42
N GLY A 74 4.66 16.67 8.54
CA GLY A 74 5.87 16.83 9.31
C GLY A 74 6.99 15.90 8.84
N GLN A 75 8.23 16.37 8.91
CA GLN A 75 9.40 15.51 8.66
C GLN A 75 9.56 14.49 9.78
N ASN A 76 9.23 13.24 9.50
CA ASN A 76 9.38 12.15 10.46
C ASN A 76 10.80 11.58 10.40
N ASN A 77 11.32 11.20 11.57
CA ASN A 77 12.64 10.57 11.70
C ASN A 77 12.61 9.03 11.49
N HIS A 78 11.51 8.50 10.99
CA HIS A 78 11.30 7.08 10.68
C HIS A 78 10.21 6.94 9.60
N GLY A 79 10.07 5.73 9.07
CA GLY A 79 9.19 5.48 7.94
C GLY A 79 9.72 6.07 6.63
N GLN A 80 9.09 5.69 5.53
CA GLN A 80 9.59 6.03 4.21
C GLN A 80 8.87 7.22 3.58
N VAL A 81 7.59 7.50 3.93
CA VAL A 81 6.79 8.54 3.29
C VAL A 81 6.28 9.58 4.28
N ASP A 82 6.55 10.83 3.97
CA ASP A 82 5.89 12.05 4.43
C ASP A 82 6.07 13.13 3.34
N LEU A 83 5.32 14.21 3.40
CA LEU A 83 5.38 15.26 2.38
C LEU A 83 6.79 15.85 2.19
N PRO A 84 7.55 16.19 3.25
CA PRO A 84 8.94 16.64 3.09
C PRO A 84 9.82 15.67 2.30
N LYS A 85 9.77 14.35 2.60
CA LYS A 85 10.53 13.33 1.87
C LYS A 85 10.10 13.22 0.41
N LEU A 86 8.79 13.24 0.12
CA LEU A 86 8.28 13.21 -1.25
C LEU A 86 8.73 14.43 -2.06
N LEU A 87 8.73 15.61 -1.45
CA LEU A 87 9.20 16.84 -2.09
C LEU A 87 10.72 16.81 -2.34
N GLU A 88 11.50 16.37 -1.35
CA GLU A 88 12.95 16.22 -1.45
C GLU A 88 13.34 15.16 -2.48
N GLY A 89 12.63 14.02 -2.50
CA GLY A 89 12.81 12.93 -3.46
C GLY A 89 12.25 13.23 -4.85
N GLY A 90 11.66 14.40 -5.10
CA GLY A 90 11.15 14.80 -6.42
C GLY A 90 9.90 14.02 -6.88
N ALA A 91 9.22 13.31 -5.97
CA ALA A 91 8.00 12.57 -6.30
C ALA A 91 6.94 13.48 -6.92
N THR A 92 6.27 13.00 -7.96
CA THR A 92 5.18 13.70 -8.63
C THR A 92 3.82 13.16 -8.18
N LEU A 93 3.72 11.84 -8.04
CA LEU A 93 2.50 11.13 -7.65
C LEU A 93 2.83 10.10 -6.58
N GLN A 94 1.98 10.01 -5.57
CA GLN A 94 2.01 8.96 -4.56
C GLN A 94 0.61 8.37 -4.41
N MET A 95 0.48 7.06 -4.59
CA MET A 95 -0.70 6.31 -4.20
C MET A 95 -0.61 6.02 -2.70
N PHE A 96 -1.58 6.50 -1.94
CA PHE A 96 -1.77 6.17 -0.53
C PHE A 96 -2.82 5.07 -0.42
N THR A 97 -2.41 3.92 0.05
CA THR A 97 -3.26 2.76 0.24
C THR A 97 -3.76 2.66 1.68
N THR A 98 -4.87 1.97 1.86
CA THR A 98 -5.49 1.80 3.17
C THR A 98 -5.55 0.32 3.51
N VAL A 99 -4.81 -0.08 4.55
CA VAL A 99 -4.80 -1.45 5.08
C VAL A 99 -5.86 -1.57 6.16
N THR A 100 -6.84 -2.44 5.94
CA THR A 100 -7.97 -2.55 6.87
C THR A 100 -7.98 -3.82 7.69
N LYS A 101 -7.31 -4.89 7.23
CA LYS A 101 -7.12 -6.15 7.95
C LYS A 101 -5.80 -6.81 7.53
N SER A 102 -5.07 -7.35 8.52
CA SER A 102 -3.84 -8.11 8.31
C SER A 102 -3.80 -9.31 9.26
N PRO A 103 -3.60 -10.54 8.77
CA PRO A 103 -3.63 -11.74 9.61
C PRO A 103 -2.44 -11.78 10.56
N ARG A 104 -2.67 -12.24 11.79
CA ARG A 104 -1.59 -12.50 12.74
C ARG A 104 -0.73 -13.66 12.26
N GLY A 105 0.59 -13.47 12.27
CA GLY A 105 1.51 -14.46 11.72
C GLY A 105 1.60 -14.43 10.20
N GLN A 106 1.19 -13.31 9.60
CA GLN A 106 1.25 -13.06 8.16
C GLN A 106 2.55 -13.57 7.54
N ASN A 107 2.43 -14.31 6.45
CA ASN A 107 3.53 -14.86 5.67
C ASN A 107 3.15 -14.95 4.19
N TYR A 108 4.12 -15.20 3.33
CA TYR A 108 3.89 -15.23 1.88
C TYR A 108 3.38 -16.60 1.36
N ASP A 109 3.43 -17.65 2.19
CA ASP A 109 3.06 -18.99 1.73
C ASP A 109 1.57 -19.28 1.94
N HIS A 110 1.05 -18.99 3.16
CA HIS A 110 -0.29 -19.46 3.54
C HIS A 110 -0.87 -18.70 4.72
N ASN A 111 -2.05 -18.09 4.56
CA ASN A 111 -2.77 -17.39 5.61
C ASN A 111 -4.26 -17.74 5.60
N THR A 112 -4.81 -18.00 6.78
CA THR A 112 -6.24 -18.27 6.93
C THR A 112 -7.05 -16.97 7.01
N SER A 113 -8.24 -16.98 6.45
CA SER A 113 -9.14 -15.80 6.45
C SER A 113 -9.70 -15.47 7.83
N ASP A 114 -9.73 -16.42 8.76
CA ASP A 114 -10.19 -16.29 10.14
C ASP A 114 -9.06 -15.98 11.14
N ALA A 115 -7.82 -15.84 10.68
CA ALA A 115 -6.71 -15.44 11.55
C ALA A 115 -7.02 -14.14 12.31
N PRO A 116 -6.60 -14.03 13.59
CA PRO A 116 -6.74 -12.79 14.35
C PRO A 116 -6.11 -11.61 13.60
N ASP A 117 -6.78 -10.46 13.64
CA ASP A 117 -6.42 -9.28 12.87
C ASP A 117 -5.45 -8.37 13.64
N ASN A 118 -4.27 -8.12 13.09
CA ASN A 118 -3.27 -7.22 13.67
C ASN A 118 -3.73 -5.76 13.67
N ILE A 119 -4.50 -5.35 12.65
CA ILE A 119 -4.97 -3.97 12.54
C ILE A 119 -5.95 -3.61 13.67
N SER A 120 -6.73 -4.58 14.18
CA SER A 120 -7.59 -4.36 15.34
C SER A 120 -6.81 -3.91 16.59
N ILE A 121 -5.63 -4.49 16.82
CA ILE A 121 -4.77 -4.12 17.96
C ILE A 121 -4.17 -2.73 17.73
N LEU A 122 -3.71 -2.45 16.51
CA LEU A 122 -3.15 -1.16 16.14
C LEU A 122 -4.22 -0.05 16.25
N ALA A 123 -5.43 -0.31 15.74
CA ALA A 123 -6.58 0.60 15.83
C ALA A 123 -6.93 0.93 17.30
N LEU A 124 -6.92 -0.08 18.17
CA LEU A 124 -7.11 0.14 19.61
C LEU A 124 -5.99 1.00 20.20
N ALA A 125 -4.73 0.66 19.93
CA ALA A 125 -3.56 1.38 20.47
C ALA A 125 -3.50 2.83 19.97
N GLN A 126 -3.86 3.09 18.71
CA GLN A 126 -3.98 4.43 18.13
C GLN A 126 -5.28 5.16 18.52
N ARG A 127 -6.17 4.53 19.29
CA ARG A 127 -7.47 5.10 19.72
C ARG A 127 -8.35 5.50 18.53
N TRP A 128 -8.44 4.65 17.54
CA TRP A 128 -9.34 4.91 16.41
C TRP A 128 -10.80 4.95 16.88
N PRO A 129 -11.69 5.65 16.17
CA PRO A 129 -13.13 5.70 16.48
C PRO A 129 -13.75 4.31 16.65
N ALA A 130 -14.76 4.20 17.50
CA ALA A 130 -15.35 2.91 17.91
C ALA A 130 -15.88 2.09 16.72
N GLU A 131 -16.43 2.74 15.71
CA GLU A 131 -16.92 2.09 14.49
C GLU A 131 -15.85 1.30 13.74
N THR A 132 -14.58 1.71 13.81
CA THR A 132 -13.46 1.01 13.17
C THR A 132 -13.14 -0.34 13.80
N GLN A 133 -13.66 -0.60 15.00
CA GLN A 133 -13.50 -1.91 15.63
C GLN A 133 -14.36 -3.00 14.97
N HIS A 134 -15.42 -2.61 14.27
CA HIS A 134 -16.41 -3.51 13.70
C HIS A 134 -16.63 -3.34 12.20
N SER A 135 -16.04 -2.33 11.56
CA SER A 135 -16.18 -2.04 10.13
C SER A 135 -14.82 -1.80 9.48
N LEU A 136 -14.49 -2.63 8.50
CA LEU A 136 -13.29 -2.47 7.69
C LEU A 136 -13.45 -1.28 6.72
N PHE A 137 -14.68 -1.01 6.28
CA PHE A 137 -15.01 0.19 5.52
C PHE A 137 -14.71 1.46 6.33
N ALA A 138 -15.11 1.52 7.61
CA ALA A 138 -14.79 2.67 8.46
C ALA A 138 -13.28 2.86 8.65
N ARG A 139 -12.50 1.77 8.70
CA ARG A 139 -11.03 1.85 8.73
C ARG A 139 -10.44 2.46 7.46
N ALA A 140 -10.96 2.08 6.28
CA ALA A 140 -10.52 2.66 5.02
C ALA A 140 -10.83 4.16 4.96
N ILE A 141 -12.04 4.57 5.35
CA ILE A 141 -12.43 5.99 5.38
C ILE A 141 -11.56 6.79 6.37
N LEU A 142 -11.30 6.27 7.58
CA LEU A 142 -10.43 6.96 8.55
C LEU A 142 -9.03 7.21 7.99
N GLN A 143 -8.42 6.21 7.35
CA GLN A 143 -7.09 6.35 6.75
C GLN A 143 -7.11 7.35 5.58
N ALA A 144 -8.13 7.29 4.72
CA ALA A 144 -8.32 8.27 3.65
C ALA A 144 -8.48 9.69 4.20
N ASP A 145 -9.23 9.87 5.28
CA ASP A 145 -9.43 11.18 5.92
C ASP A 145 -8.13 11.79 6.45
N ARG A 146 -7.16 10.99 6.87
CA ARG A 146 -5.81 11.45 7.24
C ARG A 146 -5.09 12.08 6.04
N VAL A 147 -5.10 11.42 4.89
CA VAL A 147 -4.52 11.94 3.64
C VAL A 147 -5.27 13.19 3.18
N LEU A 148 -6.59 13.14 3.18
CA LEU A 148 -7.42 14.28 2.79
C LEU A 148 -7.24 15.49 3.73
N ALA A 149 -7.00 15.26 5.01
CA ALA A 149 -6.68 16.32 5.95
C ALA A 149 -5.32 16.97 5.62
N ALA A 150 -4.30 16.18 5.28
CA ALA A 150 -3.01 16.69 4.82
C ALA A 150 -3.15 17.51 3.52
N VAL A 151 -3.91 17.01 2.54
CA VAL A 151 -4.21 17.75 1.28
C VAL A 151 -4.88 19.11 1.54
N ARG A 152 -5.82 19.15 2.48
CA ARG A 152 -6.49 20.43 2.83
C ARG A 152 -5.57 21.44 3.54
N GLN A 153 -4.54 20.97 4.22
CA GLN A 153 -3.66 21.80 5.05
C GLN A 153 -2.41 22.28 4.30
N HIS A 154 -2.00 21.63 3.22
CA HIS A 154 -0.75 21.96 2.56
C HIS A 154 -0.89 22.15 1.04
N PRO A 155 -0.53 23.33 0.49
CA PRO A 155 -0.75 23.66 -0.93
C PRO A 155 0.10 22.83 -1.91
N GLN A 156 1.20 22.24 -1.43
CA GLN A 156 2.06 21.37 -2.25
C GLN A 156 1.58 19.91 -2.33
N LEU A 157 0.48 19.55 -1.63
CA LEU A 157 -0.14 18.24 -1.75
C LEU A 157 -1.53 18.40 -2.37
N THR A 158 -1.79 17.74 -3.49
CA THR A 158 -3.04 17.87 -4.25
C THR A 158 -3.68 16.51 -4.48
N LEU A 159 -4.98 16.37 -4.21
CA LEU A 159 -5.69 15.13 -4.49
C LEU A 159 -5.94 14.97 -6.01
N VAL A 160 -5.54 13.83 -6.57
CA VAL A 160 -5.77 13.47 -7.96
C VAL A 160 -6.87 12.42 -8.04
N ARG A 161 -8.01 12.77 -8.67
CA ARG A 161 -9.19 11.90 -8.82
C ARG A 161 -9.61 11.71 -10.27
N SER A 162 -8.96 12.40 -11.19
CA SER A 162 -9.30 12.42 -12.61
C SER A 162 -8.10 12.75 -13.48
N ARG A 163 -8.22 12.49 -14.78
CA ARG A 163 -7.23 12.93 -15.77
C ARG A 163 -7.06 14.45 -15.78
N ALA A 164 -8.14 15.18 -15.52
CA ALA A 164 -8.08 16.66 -15.45
C ALA A 164 -7.24 17.12 -14.24
N ASP A 165 -7.41 16.49 -13.06
CA ASP A 165 -6.59 16.77 -11.87
C ASP A 165 -5.11 16.47 -12.15
N LEU A 166 -4.82 15.32 -12.79
CA LEU A 166 -3.46 14.96 -13.19
C LEU A 166 -2.86 15.98 -14.16
N SER A 167 -3.60 16.35 -15.20
CA SER A 167 -3.13 17.37 -16.15
C SER A 167 -2.85 18.71 -15.49
N ALA A 168 -3.69 19.13 -14.55
CA ALA A 168 -3.49 20.36 -13.78
C ALA A 168 -2.25 20.28 -12.88
N LEU A 169 -2.00 19.12 -12.24
CA LEU A 169 -0.79 18.88 -11.45
C LEU A 169 0.47 18.97 -12.31
N LEU A 170 0.48 18.30 -13.47
CA LEU A 170 1.62 18.29 -14.40
C LEU A 170 1.89 19.70 -14.96
N ALA A 171 0.86 20.47 -15.26
CA ALA A 171 1.01 21.86 -15.71
C ALA A 171 1.65 22.75 -14.63
N LYS A 172 1.30 22.59 -13.36
CA LYS A 172 1.97 23.28 -12.26
C LYS A 172 3.45 22.92 -12.17
N ARG A 173 3.80 21.63 -12.26
CA ARG A 173 5.20 21.20 -12.25
C ARG A 173 5.99 21.74 -13.44
N GLN A 174 5.40 21.76 -14.64
CA GLN A 174 6.00 22.38 -15.83
C GLN A 174 6.22 23.89 -15.65
N ALA A 175 5.38 24.57 -14.88
CA ALA A 175 5.56 25.97 -14.52
C ALA A 175 6.62 26.21 -13.43
N GLY A 176 7.20 25.13 -12.89
CA GLY A 176 8.26 25.19 -11.88
C GLY A 176 7.77 25.01 -10.43
N ASP A 177 6.48 24.75 -10.21
CA ASP A 177 5.96 24.49 -8.88
C ASP A 177 6.42 23.12 -8.38
N ILE A 178 6.82 23.04 -7.10
CA ILE A 178 7.14 21.78 -6.43
C ILE A 178 5.88 21.30 -5.74
N VAL A 179 5.15 20.37 -6.36
CA VAL A 179 3.87 19.84 -5.90
C VAL A 179 3.81 18.33 -6.09
N VAL A 180 3.09 17.64 -5.20
CA VAL A 180 2.87 16.19 -5.22
C VAL A 180 1.38 15.91 -5.35
N GLY A 181 1.02 14.96 -6.21
CA GLY A 181 -0.33 14.42 -6.33
C GLY A 181 -0.52 13.22 -5.43
N ALA A 182 -1.53 13.28 -4.57
CA ALA A 182 -1.99 12.15 -3.76
C ALA A 182 -3.12 11.43 -4.49
N LEU A 183 -3.03 10.10 -4.59
CA LEU A 183 -4.13 9.22 -4.99
C LEU A 183 -4.53 8.37 -3.80
N LEU A 184 -5.77 7.87 -3.79
CA LEU A 184 -6.27 6.97 -2.75
C LEU A 184 -6.58 5.60 -3.32
N GLY A 185 -6.10 4.55 -2.65
CA GLY A 185 -6.37 3.16 -2.95
C GLY A 185 -6.73 2.34 -1.71
N THR A 186 -7.32 1.15 -1.91
CA THR A 186 -7.46 0.16 -0.84
C THR A 186 -6.47 -0.96 -1.05
N GLU A 187 -5.91 -1.49 0.05
CA GLU A 187 -5.21 -2.76 0.03
C GLU A 187 -6.12 -3.85 0.60
N GLY A 188 -6.74 -4.55 -0.36
CA GLY A 188 -7.78 -5.54 -0.13
C GLY A 188 -9.20 -4.96 -0.04
N SER A 189 -10.06 -5.42 -0.95
CA SER A 189 -11.48 -5.03 -0.99
C SER A 189 -12.37 -5.76 0.04
N HIS A 190 -11.79 -6.48 1.00
CA HIS A 190 -12.47 -6.82 2.24
C HIS A 190 -12.94 -5.56 3.00
N ALA A 191 -12.36 -4.39 2.68
CA ALA A 191 -12.86 -3.06 3.07
C ALA A 191 -14.30 -2.77 2.64
N LEU A 192 -14.90 -3.59 1.77
CA LEU A 192 -16.32 -3.45 1.39
C LEU A 192 -17.30 -3.95 2.45
N ASP A 193 -16.83 -4.63 3.51
CA ASP A 193 -17.68 -5.22 4.57
C ASP A 193 -18.85 -6.08 4.02
N GLY A 194 -18.66 -6.73 2.85
CA GLY A 194 -19.67 -7.54 2.19
C GLY A 194 -20.82 -6.77 1.50
N ASP A 195 -20.69 -5.47 1.38
CA ASP A 195 -21.66 -4.61 0.69
C ASP A 195 -21.03 -3.97 -0.55
N VAL A 196 -21.41 -4.43 -1.73
CA VAL A 196 -20.92 -3.91 -3.01
C VAL A 196 -21.28 -2.43 -3.22
N SER A 197 -22.30 -1.90 -2.52
CA SER A 197 -22.63 -0.47 -2.58
C SER A 197 -21.54 0.43 -1.98
N ASN A 198 -20.69 -0.12 -1.12
CA ASN A 198 -19.57 0.60 -0.53
C ASN A 198 -18.49 1.00 -1.57
N ILE A 199 -18.42 0.34 -2.74
CA ILE A 199 -17.57 0.78 -3.85
C ILE A 199 -17.91 2.23 -4.25
N LYS A 200 -19.21 2.55 -4.40
CA LYS A 200 -19.64 3.90 -4.74
C LYS A 200 -19.33 4.92 -3.64
N LYS A 201 -19.41 4.50 -2.38
CA LYS A 201 -19.07 5.36 -1.23
C LYS A 201 -17.56 5.65 -1.18
N LEU A 202 -16.71 4.63 -1.38
CA LEU A 202 -15.26 4.80 -1.46
C LEU A 202 -14.87 5.68 -2.66
N TYR A 203 -15.46 5.45 -3.85
CA TYR A 203 -15.25 6.30 -5.01
C TYR A 203 -15.60 7.77 -4.72
N THR A 204 -16.73 8.01 -4.03
CA THR A 204 -17.17 9.35 -3.64
C THR A 204 -16.21 9.99 -2.63
N ALA A 205 -15.64 9.20 -1.72
CA ALA A 205 -14.60 9.63 -0.78
C ALA A 205 -13.24 9.93 -1.44
N GLY A 206 -13.05 9.57 -2.71
CA GLY A 206 -11.86 9.91 -3.48
C GLY A 206 -11.00 8.73 -3.93
N PHE A 207 -11.35 7.50 -3.56
CA PHE A 207 -10.61 6.32 -4.00
C PHE A 207 -10.68 6.14 -5.51
N ARG A 208 -9.54 5.79 -6.11
CA ARG A 208 -9.42 5.55 -7.56
C ARG A 208 -8.72 4.24 -7.91
N MET A 209 -8.22 3.53 -6.91
CA MET A 209 -7.68 2.19 -7.03
C MET A 209 -8.27 1.29 -5.95
N MET A 210 -8.56 0.03 -6.28
CA MET A 210 -9.02 -0.97 -5.33
C MET A 210 -8.32 -2.30 -5.59
N SER A 211 -7.52 -2.74 -4.64
CA SER A 211 -6.94 -4.08 -4.63
C SER A 211 -8.01 -5.10 -4.24
N LEU A 212 -8.06 -6.24 -4.92
CA LEU A 212 -9.10 -7.25 -4.67
C LEU A 212 -8.83 -8.03 -3.39
N GLN A 213 -7.62 -8.54 -3.20
CA GLN A 213 -7.18 -9.29 -2.02
C GLN A 213 -6.05 -8.55 -1.28
N HIS A 214 -5.72 -9.06 -0.11
CA HIS A 214 -4.50 -8.86 0.62
C HIS A 214 -3.93 -10.25 0.97
N PHE A 215 -3.38 -10.49 2.14
CA PHE A 215 -2.71 -11.75 2.51
C PHE A 215 -3.63 -12.97 2.71
N PHE A 216 -4.92 -12.88 2.51
CA PHE A 216 -5.88 -13.96 2.77
C PHE A 216 -7.04 -13.93 1.79
N ASP A 217 -7.66 -15.08 1.59
CA ASP A 217 -8.89 -15.19 0.81
C ASP A 217 -10.00 -14.34 1.44
N ASN A 218 -10.72 -13.61 0.63
CA ASN A 218 -11.81 -12.76 1.09
C ASN A 218 -13.10 -13.03 0.29
N GLN A 219 -14.13 -12.25 0.56
CA GLN A 219 -15.42 -12.42 -0.12
C GLN A 219 -15.38 -12.24 -1.65
N LEU A 220 -14.32 -11.58 -2.19
CA LEU A 220 -14.19 -11.35 -3.63
C LEU A 220 -13.55 -12.55 -4.35
N GLY A 221 -12.63 -13.28 -3.68
CA GLY A 221 -11.92 -14.38 -4.31
C GLY A 221 -10.67 -14.79 -3.55
N GLY A 222 -9.87 -15.65 -4.18
CA GLY A 222 -8.63 -16.19 -3.63
C GLY A 222 -7.47 -15.20 -3.70
N SER A 223 -6.68 -15.19 -2.62
CA SER A 223 -5.42 -14.47 -2.52
C SER A 223 -4.25 -15.35 -3.00
N LEU A 224 -3.20 -14.72 -3.52
CA LEU A 224 -1.91 -15.38 -3.80
C LEU A 224 -1.34 -16.07 -2.55
N HIS A 225 -1.64 -15.52 -1.35
CA HIS A 225 -1.18 -15.99 -0.05
C HIS A 225 -2.29 -16.64 0.79
N GLY A 226 -3.44 -16.94 0.17
CA GLY A 226 -4.59 -17.56 0.82
C GLY A 226 -4.58 -19.08 0.73
N GLU A 227 -5.61 -19.70 1.29
CA GLU A 227 -5.75 -21.16 1.35
C GLU A 227 -6.30 -21.78 0.08
N SER A 228 -7.24 -21.06 -0.59
CA SER A 228 -8.05 -21.68 -1.63
C SER A 228 -7.41 -21.60 -3.02
N GLN A 229 -6.56 -20.63 -3.28
CA GLN A 229 -6.06 -20.31 -4.62
C GLN A 229 -7.19 -20.22 -5.69
N SER A 230 -8.42 -19.97 -5.23
CA SER A 230 -9.62 -19.91 -6.09
C SER A 230 -9.67 -18.63 -6.92
N GLY A 231 -10.55 -18.60 -7.92
CA GLY A 231 -10.88 -17.40 -8.69
C GLY A 231 -11.89 -16.49 -7.98
N LEU A 232 -12.48 -15.56 -8.74
CA LEU A 232 -13.51 -14.65 -8.26
C LEU A 232 -14.78 -15.40 -7.83
N THR A 233 -15.31 -15.02 -6.68
CA THR A 233 -16.67 -15.41 -6.27
C THR A 233 -17.72 -14.65 -7.10
N SER A 234 -18.99 -14.98 -6.94
CA SER A 234 -20.10 -14.20 -7.53
C SER A 234 -20.11 -12.75 -7.04
N PHE A 235 -19.83 -12.53 -5.73
CA PHE A 235 -19.66 -11.19 -5.15
C PHE A 235 -18.46 -10.45 -5.75
N GLY A 236 -17.33 -11.16 -5.94
CA GLY A 236 -16.14 -10.60 -6.58
C GLY A 236 -16.39 -10.14 -8.01
N ARG A 237 -17.10 -10.95 -8.82
CA ARG A 237 -17.45 -10.57 -10.20
C ARG A 237 -18.36 -9.33 -10.22
N GLU A 238 -19.35 -9.24 -9.34
CA GLU A 238 -20.20 -8.05 -9.21
C GLU A 238 -19.39 -6.82 -8.80
N ALA A 239 -18.47 -6.97 -7.85
CA ALA A 239 -17.59 -5.89 -7.40
C ALA A 239 -16.70 -5.39 -8.55
N VAL A 240 -16.05 -6.28 -9.28
CA VAL A 240 -15.17 -5.97 -10.43
C VAL A 240 -15.95 -5.21 -11.53
N ILE A 241 -17.15 -5.68 -11.90
CA ILE A 241 -18.01 -4.98 -12.85
C ILE A 241 -18.33 -3.56 -12.39
N LYS A 242 -18.62 -3.39 -11.09
CA LYS A 242 -18.95 -2.08 -10.53
C LYS A 242 -17.73 -1.15 -10.45
N MET A 243 -16.55 -1.68 -10.13
CA MET A 243 -15.29 -0.93 -10.18
C MET A 243 -15.01 -0.44 -11.60
N GLN A 244 -15.13 -1.33 -12.60
CA GLN A 244 -14.96 -0.99 -14.01
C GLN A 244 -15.94 0.11 -14.48
N ALA A 245 -17.23 -0.02 -14.13
CA ALA A 245 -18.26 0.97 -14.46
C ALA A 245 -17.98 2.37 -13.87
N LEU A 246 -17.21 2.44 -12.77
CA LEU A 246 -16.81 3.69 -12.13
C LEU A 246 -15.40 4.15 -12.57
N ASN A 247 -14.74 3.44 -13.48
CA ASN A 247 -13.34 3.69 -13.87
C ASN A 247 -12.39 3.68 -12.66
N ILE A 248 -12.61 2.78 -11.70
CA ILE A 248 -11.67 2.48 -10.62
C ILE A 248 -10.61 1.53 -11.18
N MET A 249 -9.34 1.84 -10.97
CA MET A 249 -8.23 0.95 -11.28
C MET A 249 -8.33 -0.30 -10.41
N ILE A 250 -8.37 -1.47 -11.02
CA ILE A 250 -8.45 -2.76 -10.32
C ILE A 250 -7.02 -3.25 -10.09
N ASP A 251 -6.64 -3.38 -8.83
CA ASP A 251 -5.32 -3.85 -8.43
C ASP A 251 -5.37 -5.33 -8.01
N VAL A 252 -4.44 -6.12 -8.55
CA VAL A 252 -4.38 -7.58 -8.34
C VAL A 252 -3.08 -8.04 -7.67
N SER A 253 -2.37 -7.15 -6.98
CA SER A 253 -1.05 -7.40 -6.36
C SER A 253 -0.97 -8.61 -5.44
N HIS A 254 -2.06 -8.95 -4.76
CA HIS A 254 -2.18 -10.10 -3.85
C HIS A 254 -3.18 -11.13 -4.32
N SER A 255 -3.66 -11.03 -5.55
CA SER A 255 -4.66 -11.95 -6.09
C SER A 255 -4.02 -13.27 -6.51
N SER A 256 -4.73 -14.38 -6.29
CA SER A 256 -4.34 -15.65 -6.89
C SER A 256 -4.35 -15.56 -8.42
N GLU A 257 -3.59 -16.39 -9.09
CA GLU A 257 -3.59 -16.44 -10.57
C GLU A 257 -4.98 -16.69 -11.14
N ALA A 258 -5.79 -17.53 -10.48
CA ALA A 258 -7.17 -17.77 -10.87
C ALA A 258 -8.03 -16.51 -10.74
N THR A 259 -7.83 -15.71 -9.67
CA THR A 259 -8.51 -14.41 -9.51
C THR A 259 -8.10 -13.42 -10.61
N VAL A 260 -6.82 -13.38 -10.99
CA VAL A 260 -6.36 -12.51 -12.09
C VAL A 260 -7.04 -12.90 -13.40
N ARG A 261 -7.02 -14.20 -13.77
CA ARG A 261 -7.67 -14.70 -14.99
C ARG A 261 -9.17 -14.38 -15.03
N ASP A 262 -9.88 -14.66 -13.94
CA ASP A 262 -11.30 -14.36 -13.80
C ASP A 262 -11.61 -12.86 -13.88
N THR A 263 -10.70 -12.02 -13.38
CA THR A 263 -10.83 -10.56 -13.47
C THR A 263 -10.68 -10.07 -14.91
N LEU A 264 -9.67 -10.55 -15.63
CA LEU A 264 -9.47 -10.25 -17.03
C LEU A 264 -10.67 -10.71 -17.89
N GLU A 265 -11.20 -11.92 -17.65
CA GLU A 265 -12.40 -12.42 -18.31
C GLU A 265 -13.61 -11.54 -18.02
N THR A 266 -13.87 -11.22 -16.73
CA THR A 266 -15.01 -10.42 -16.27
C THR A 266 -14.97 -9.00 -16.85
N THR A 267 -13.79 -8.41 -16.98
CA THR A 267 -13.59 -7.06 -17.52
C THR A 267 -13.40 -7.03 -19.04
N GLN A 268 -13.44 -8.18 -19.70
CA GLN A 268 -13.20 -8.32 -21.15
C GLN A 268 -11.82 -7.80 -21.58
N GLY A 269 -10.79 -8.09 -20.77
CA GLY A 269 -9.42 -7.70 -21.04
C GLY A 269 -9.11 -6.22 -20.73
N ALA A 270 -9.82 -5.61 -19.79
CA ALA A 270 -9.44 -4.27 -19.35
C ALA A 270 -8.07 -4.30 -18.62
N ALA A 271 -7.31 -3.23 -18.79
CA ALA A 271 -6.02 -3.06 -18.14
C ALA A 271 -6.13 -3.14 -16.61
N LEU A 272 -5.33 -4.01 -16.01
CA LEU A 272 -5.22 -4.18 -14.56
C LEU A 272 -3.97 -3.50 -14.02
N ILE A 273 -3.96 -3.23 -12.73
CA ILE A 273 -2.79 -2.75 -12.00
C ILE A 273 -2.26 -3.89 -11.13
N VAL A 274 -0.95 -4.05 -11.08
CA VAL A 274 -0.24 -4.69 -9.97
C VAL A 274 0.49 -3.57 -9.26
N SER A 275 -0.05 -3.11 -8.15
CA SER A 275 0.47 -1.89 -7.50
C SER A 275 1.86 -2.08 -6.90
N HIS A 276 2.17 -3.29 -6.40
CA HIS A 276 3.47 -3.61 -5.79
C HIS A 276 3.71 -5.13 -5.78
N THR A 277 4.84 -5.58 -6.31
CA THR A 277 5.24 -7.01 -6.34
C THR A 277 6.65 -7.16 -6.92
N GLY A 278 7.07 -8.40 -7.18
CA GLY A 278 8.22 -8.76 -8.01
C GLY A 278 7.85 -9.80 -9.06
N PHE A 279 8.83 -10.22 -9.83
CA PHE A 279 8.71 -11.20 -10.91
C PHE A 279 9.28 -12.54 -10.45
N GLN A 280 8.50 -13.61 -10.52
CA GLN A 280 8.95 -14.93 -10.07
C GLN A 280 10.14 -15.45 -10.89
N GLY A 281 10.21 -15.13 -12.19
CA GLY A 281 11.34 -15.49 -13.04
C GLY A 281 12.63 -14.73 -12.71
N HIS A 282 12.56 -13.56 -12.05
CA HIS A 282 13.72 -12.82 -11.56
C HIS A 282 14.11 -13.23 -10.15
N CYS A 283 13.14 -13.37 -9.27
CA CYS A 283 13.32 -13.69 -7.87
C CYS A 283 12.27 -14.71 -7.44
N SER A 284 12.69 -15.97 -7.23
CA SER A 284 11.79 -17.05 -6.84
C SER A 284 11.36 -16.88 -5.37
N SER A 285 10.30 -16.12 -5.17
CA SER A 285 9.68 -15.83 -3.89
C SER A 285 8.19 -16.12 -3.96
N PRO A 286 7.55 -16.69 -2.92
CA PRO A 286 6.09 -16.87 -2.90
C PRO A 286 5.31 -15.56 -2.96
N ARG A 287 5.95 -14.40 -2.70
CA ARG A 287 5.35 -13.06 -2.85
C ARG A 287 5.22 -12.65 -4.30
N ASN A 288 6.06 -13.19 -5.17
CA ASN A 288 6.15 -12.76 -6.56
C ASN A 288 5.13 -13.51 -7.44
N ILE A 289 4.57 -12.78 -8.39
CA ILE A 289 3.61 -13.31 -9.36
C ILE A 289 4.36 -13.99 -10.50
N SER A 290 3.79 -15.07 -11.04
CA SER A 290 4.40 -15.80 -12.16
C SER A 290 4.52 -14.95 -13.41
N ASP A 291 5.56 -15.17 -14.20
CA ASP A 291 5.79 -14.45 -15.44
C ASP A 291 4.64 -14.68 -16.44
N GLU A 292 4.01 -15.85 -16.43
CA GLU A 292 2.84 -16.13 -17.27
C GLU A 292 1.67 -15.20 -16.91
N THR A 293 1.39 -15.03 -15.61
CA THR A 293 0.34 -14.13 -15.16
C THR A 293 0.67 -12.66 -15.46
N MET A 294 1.95 -12.27 -15.31
CA MET A 294 2.40 -10.93 -15.67
C MET A 294 2.28 -10.63 -17.15
N GLU A 295 2.56 -11.63 -18.01
CA GLU A 295 2.40 -11.51 -19.44
C GLU A 295 0.94 -11.25 -19.84
N MET A 296 -0.02 -11.98 -19.26
CA MET A 296 -1.45 -11.72 -19.46
C MET A 296 -1.87 -10.30 -19.07
N ILE A 297 -1.32 -9.78 -17.94
CA ILE A 297 -1.60 -8.42 -17.46
C ILE A 297 -1.02 -7.39 -18.43
N ALA A 298 0.21 -7.57 -18.90
CA ALA A 298 0.87 -6.68 -19.86
C ALA A 298 0.16 -6.70 -21.22
N GLU A 299 -0.22 -7.87 -21.74
CA GLU A 299 -0.99 -8.00 -22.99
C GLU A 299 -2.35 -7.28 -22.94
N ALA A 300 -2.98 -7.23 -21.75
CA ALA A 300 -4.20 -6.44 -21.50
C ALA A 300 -3.93 -4.93 -21.36
N GLY A 301 -2.69 -4.46 -21.53
CA GLY A 301 -2.31 -3.06 -21.36
C GLY A 301 -2.15 -2.64 -19.89
N GLY A 302 -1.95 -3.59 -18.99
CA GLY A 302 -1.81 -3.36 -17.56
C GLY A 302 -0.47 -2.76 -17.15
N LEU A 303 -0.36 -2.34 -15.90
CA LEU A 303 0.82 -1.71 -15.32
C LEU A 303 1.28 -2.50 -14.08
N ILE A 304 2.57 -2.80 -13.99
CA ILE A 304 3.18 -3.65 -12.98
C ILE A 304 4.18 -2.83 -12.17
N GLY A 305 3.86 -2.58 -10.90
CA GLY A 305 4.70 -1.89 -9.92
C GLY A 305 5.73 -2.81 -9.30
N VAL A 306 7.01 -2.49 -9.44
CA VAL A 306 8.11 -3.22 -8.82
C VAL A 306 8.29 -2.75 -7.39
N GLY A 307 8.30 -3.70 -6.44
CA GLY A 307 8.48 -3.46 -5.03
C GLY A 307 9.94 -3.18 -4.62
N PHE A 308 10.11 -2.52 -3.45
CA PHE A 308 11.43 -2.03 -3.01
C PHE A 308 11.96 -2.77 -1.77
N TRP A 309 11.67 -4.06 -1.64
CA TRP A 309 12.18 -4.85 -0.51
C TRP A 309 12.75 -6.20 -0.97
N ALA A 310 13.56 -6.79 -0.08
CA ALA A 310 14.39 -7.93 -0.41
C ALA A 310 13.64 -9.18 -0.89
N ASP A 311 12.43 -9.42 -0.35
CA ASP A 311 11.68 -10.65 -0.69
C ASP A 311 11.14 -10.64 -2.12
N VAL A 312 11.01 -9.47 -2.75
CA VAL A 312 10.54 -9.36 -4.14
C VAL A 312 11.67 -9.14 -5.14
N THR A 313 12.83 -8.63 -4.69
CA THR A 313 13.97 -8.33 -5.57
C THR A 313 15.16 -9.27 -5.41
N CYS A 314 15.13 -10.18 -4.41
CA CYS A 314 16.25 -11.05 -4.01
C CYS A 314 17.54 -10.31 -3.63
N GLY A 315 17.43 -9.04 -3.20
CA GLY A 315 18.55 -8.21 -2.75
C GLY A 315 18.09 -7.08 -1.84
N LYS A 316 19.04 -6.42 -1.20
CA LYS A 316 18.79 -5.44 -0.11
C LYS A 316 19.23 -4.02 -0.45
N ASP A 317 19.52 -3.75 -1.72
CA ASP A 317 20.05 -2.48 -2.19
C ASP A 317 19.32 -1.99 -3.45
N ILE A 318 19.60 -0.77 -3.86
CA ILE A 318 19.01 -0.17 -5.05
C ILE A 318 19.39 -0.92 -6.33
N THR A 319 20.53 -1.62 -6.34
CA THR A 319 20.94 -2.43 -7.51
C THR A 319 19.99 -3.59 -7.74
N ALA A 320 19.51 -4.23 -6.66
CA ALA A 320 18.51 -5.30 -6.77
C ALA A 320 17.18 -4.77 -7.32
N ILE A 321 16.74 -3.58 -6.87
CA ILE A 321 15.52 -2.93 -7.37
C ILE A 321 15.67 -2.61 -8.86
N THR A 322 16.78 -2.00 -9.26
CA THR A 322 17.02 -1.64 -10.68
C THR A 322 17.16 -2.87 -11.58
N ASN A 323 17.71 -3.98 -11.08
CA ASN A 323 17.77 -5.25 -11.82
C ASN A 323 16.37 -5.86 -11.99
N ALA A 324 15.51 -5.80 -10.97
CA ALA A 324 14.12 -6.25 -11.09
C ALA A 324 13.32 -5.40 -12.10
N ILE A 325 13.49 -4.06 -12.06
CA ILE A 325 12.90 -3.16 -13.06
C ILE A 325 13.39 -3.51 -14.47
N ARG A 326 14.70 -3.72 -14.64
CA ARG A 326 15.30 -4.11 -15.92
C ARG A 326 14.71 -5.42 -16.43
N TYR A 327 14.64 -6.44 -15.56
CA TYR A 327 14.02 -7.71 -15.90
C TYR A 327 12.59 -7.53 -16.42
N GLY A 328 11.79 -6.74 -15.71
CA GLY A 328 10.41 -6.46 -16.12
C GLY A 328 10.34 -5.77 -17.48
N ILE A 329 11.18 -4.73 -17.72
CA ILE A 329 11.23 -4.02 -19.00
C ILE A 329 11.64 -4.96 -20.14
N ASP A 330 12.67 -5.77 -19.93
CA ASP A 330 13.19 -6.69 -20.97
C ASP A 330 12.18 -7.80 -21.29
N ARG A 331 11.33 -8.21 -20.30
CA ARG A 331 10.39 -9.33 -20.46
C ARG A 331 9.00 -8.90 -20.92
N PHE A 332 8.49 -7.77 -20.40
CA PHE A 332 7.10 -7.35 -20.59
C PHE A 332 6.96 -6.01 -21.33
N GLY A 333 8.05 -5.29 -21.53
CA GLY A 333 8.06 -4.00 -22.23
C GLY A 333 8.05 -2.79 -21.27
N LEU A 334 8.66 -1.70 -21.71
CA LEU A 334 8.83 -0.47 -20.94
C LEU A 334 7.50 0.16 -20.49
N ASP A 335 6.47 0.09 -21.32
CA ASP A 335 5.18 0.72 -21.09
C ASP A 335 4.35 0.03 -19.99
N HIS A 336 4.82 -1.15 -19.53
CA HIS A 336 4.11 -1.96 -18.54
C HIS A 336 4.76 -1.97 -17.15
N ILE A 337 5.91 -1.31 -16.98
CA ILE A 337 6.66 -1.34 -15.72
C ILE A 337 6.59 0.01 -15.01
N ALA A 338 6.32 -0.04 -13.70
CA ALA A 338 6.21 1.12 -12.83
C ALA A 338 6.93 0.90 -11.49
N LEU A 339 6.97 1.93 -10.67
CA LEU A 339 7.41 1.84 -9.28
C LEU A 339 6.21 1.51 -8.39
N GLY A 340 6.38 0.56 -7.48
CA GLY A 340 5.37 0.14 -6.51
C GLY A 340 6.06 -0.18 -5.20
N SER A 341 6.54 0.84 -4.52
CA SER A 341 7.53 0.74 -3.45
C SER A 341 7.12 -0.14 -2.29
N ASP A 342 5.83 -0.18 -1.96
CA ASP A 342 5.27 -0.71 -0.72
C ASP A 342 5.82 0.03 0.53
N TRP A 343 6.14 1.31 0.37
CA TRP A 343 6.64 2.12 1.46
C TRP A 343 5.63 2.23 2.60
N ASP A 344 6.15 2.15 3.82
CA ASP A 344 5.34 2.11 5.04
C ASP A 344 4.38 0.88 5.14
N GLY A 345 4.52 -0.10 4.24
CA GLY A 345 3.78 -1.37 4.21
C GLY A 345 4.38 -2.49 5.05
N SER A 346 5.08 -2.16 6.14
CA SER A 346 5.82 -3.10 6.99
C SER A 346 6.99 -3.78 6.28
N VAL A 347 7.58 -3.12 5.31
CA VAL A 347 8.77 -3.56 4.57
C VAL A 347 10.02 -2.78 4.97
N THR A 348 11.17 -3.40 4.78
CA THR A 348 12.46 -2.74 4.99
C THR A 348 12.98 -2.25 3.65
N ALA A 349 13.02 -0.93 3.48
CA ALA A 349 13.49 -0.27 2.26
C ALA A 349 15.00 0.03 2.33
N PRO A 350 15.73 0.00 1.21
CA PRO A 350 17.11 0.50 1.14
C PRO A 350 17.16 2.03 1.22
N ILE A 351 18.31 2.57 1.65
CA ILE A 351 18.56 4.02 1.78
C ILE A 351 19.40 4.57 0.61
N ASP A 352 20.12 3.72 -0.08
CA ASP A 352 21.09 4.08 -1.13
C ASP A 352 20.48 4.48 -2.47
#